data_ebb81f5d5001b64498a69a4c5dc44d56
#
_entry.id   ebb81f5d5001b64498a69a4c5dc44d56
#
_cell.length_a   1.000
_cell.length_b   1.000
_cell.length_c   1.000
_cell.angle_alpha   90.00
_cell.angle_beta   90.00
_cell.angle_gamma   90.00
#
_symmetry.space_group_name_H-M   'P 1'
#
loop_
_entity.id
_entity.type
_entity.pdbx_description
1 polymer ?
#
loop_
_entity_poly.entity_id
_entity_poly.type
_entity_poly.pdbx_seq_one_letter_code
_entity_poly.pdbx_strand_id
1 'polypeptide(L)'
;LWCGLHMLLMLGLALNVTRHRFKSGTEGYDERRLERAIRAHGNNIEYVPMILLGVALLTFLGVSSVWVHSLCAVLLLARCLHAHGIQQEAPLPASRVAGNLGTWSVMLITALALVYLSAVA
;
A
#
# COMPACT_ATOMS: atom_id res chain seq x y z
N LEU A 1 -0.83 -15.37 -5.08
CA LEU A 1 -1.82 -14.39 -5.55
C LEU A 1 -1.51 -12.97 -5.03
N TRP A 2 -1.58 -12.73 -3.71
CA TRP A 2 -1.56 -11.38 -3.14
C TRP A 2 -0.26 -10.62 -3.38
N CYS A 3 0.89 -11.26 -3.20
CA CYS A 3 2.20 -10.65 -3.55
C CYS A 3 2.22 -10.20 -5.02
N GLY A 4 1.71 -11.04 -5.94
CA GLY A 4 1.64 -10.70 -7.35
C GLY A 4 0.77 -9.47 -7.62
N LEU A 5 -0.43 -9.38 -7.00
CA LEU A 5 -1.32 -8.22 -7.14
C LEU A 5 -0.67 -6.93 -6.59
N HIS A 6 0.00 -7.01 -5.45
CA HIS A 6 0.72 -5.86 -4.89
C HIS A 6 1.94 -5.46 -5.74
N MET A 7 2.64 -6.43 -6.36
CA MET A 7 3.72 -6.14 -7.31
C MET A 7 3.20 -5.44 -8.56
N LEU A 8 2.03 -5.84 -9.09
CA LEU A 8 1.40 -5.16 -10.21
C LEU A 8 1.00 -3.72 -9.85
N LEU A 9 0.42 -3.51 -8.66
CA LEU A 9 0.13 -2.16 -8.17
C LEU A 9 1.41 -1.32 -8.06
N MET A 10 2.47 -1.87 -7.48
CA MET A 10 3.76 -1.19 -7.33
C MET A 10 4.36 -0.84 -8.69
N LEU A 11 4.30 -1.76 -9.66
CA LEU A 11 4.75 -1.51 -11.03
C LEU A 11 3.95 -0.38 -11.69
N GLY A 12 2.62 -0.40 -11.54
CA GLY A 12 1.75 0.67 -12.06
C GLY A 12 2.11 2.04 -11.48
N LEU A 13 2.39 2.11 -10.17
CA LEU A 13 2.81 3.35 -9.51
C LEU A 13 4.21 3.80 -9.99
N ALA A 14 5.15 2.87 -10.19
CA ALA A 14 6.48 3.17 -10.74
C ALA A 14 6.40 3.70 -12.18
N LEU A 15 5.59 3.07 -13.03
CA LEU A 15 5.37 3.53 -14.40
C LEU A 15 4.70 4.92 -14.43
N ASN A 16 3.80 5.20 -13.48
CA ASN A 16 3.21 6.53 -13.35
C ASN A 16 4.25 7.59 -13.00
N VAL A 17 5.19 7.30 -12.09
CA VAL A 17 6.32 8.20 -11.79
C VAL A 17 7.16 8.44 -13.04
N THR A 18 7.51 7.39 -13.77
CA THR A 18 8.30 7.47 -15.00
C THR A 18 7.61 8.33 -16.05
N ARG A 19 6.30 8.13 -16.23
CA ARG A 19 5.49 8.94 -17.16
C ARG A 19 5.54 10.43 -16.82
N HIS A 20 5.45 10.77 -15.53
CA HIS A 20 5.51 12.16 -15.07
C HIS A 20 6.93 12.75 -15.18
N ARG A 21 7.98 11.95 -14.96
CA ARG A 21 9.37 12.37 -15.16
C ARG A 21 9.66 12.79 -16.59
N PHE A 22 9.13 12.08 -17.59
CA PHE A 22 9.28 12.45 -19.00
C PHE A 22 8.61 13.78 -19.35
N LYS A 23 7.62 14.22 -18.56
CA LYS A 23 6.92 15.49 -18.77
C LYS A 23 7.48 16.63 -17.92
N SER A 24 8.24 16.33 -16.89
CA SER A 24 8.84 17.31 -15.98
C SER A 24 9.80 18.22 -16.74
N GLY A 25 9.77 19.50 -16.42
CA GLY A 25 10.59 20.53 -17.09
C GLY A 25 10.04 21.01 -18.43
N THR A 26 8.92 20.47 -18.93
CA THR A 26 8.27 20.98 -20.13
C THR A 26 7.35 22.14 -19.81
N GLU A 27 7.21 23.09 -20.77
CA GLU A 27 6.35 24.25 -20.60
C GLU A 27 4.90 23.85 -20.30
N GLY A 28 4.29 24.46 -19.28
CA GLY A 28 2.92 24.22 -18.87
C GLY A 28 2.69 22.96 -18.03
N TYR A 29 3.75 22.19 -17.72
CA TYR A 29 3.61 21.02 -16.84
C TYR A 29 3.58 21.40 -15.34
N ASP A 30 2.63 20.87 -14.60
CA ASP A 30 2.55 21.05 -13.14
C ASP A 30 3.45 20.03 -12.40
N GLU A 31 4.58 20.47 -11.91
CA GLU A 31 5.55 19.63 -11.19
C GLU A 31 4.98 18.95 -9.92
N ARG A 32 3.92 19.49 -9.33
CA ARG A 32 3.23 18.86 -8.21
C ARG A 32 2.63 17.51 -8.57
N ARG A 33 2.35 17.25 -9.86
CA ARG A 33 1.89 15.93 -10.33
C ARG A 33 2.98 14.87 -10.20
N LEU A 34 4.22 15.22 -10.54
CA LEU A 34 5.36 14.33 -10.35
C LEU A 34 5.59 14.06 -8.85
N GLU A 35 5.55 15.10 -8.03
CA GLU A 35 5.71 14.96 -6.58
C GLU A 35 4.66 14.03 -5.98
N ARG A 36 3.38 14.18 -6.36
CA ARG A 36 2.29 13.29 -5.93
C ARG A 36 2.50 11.85 -6.38
N ALA A 37 2.95 11.63 -7.62
CA ALA A 37 3.25 10.29 -8.12
C ALA A 37 4.41 9.63 -7.35
N ILE A 38 5.47 10.36 -7.06
CA ILE A 38 6.61 9.89 -6.25
C ILE A 38 6.14 9.52 -4.84
N ARG A 39 5.31 10.36 -4.21
CA ARG A 39 4.77 10.09 -2.86
C ARG A 39 3.87 8.86 -2.84
N ALA A 40 3.03 8.66 -3.85
CA ALA A 40 2.15 7.48 -3.94
C ALA A 40 2.98 6.19 -4.05
N HIS A 41 4.00 6.18 -4.91
CA HIS A 41 4.90 5.05 -5.07
C HIS A 41 5.74 4.79 -3.82
N GLY A 42 6.39 5.83 -3.26
CA GLY A 42 7.23 5.73 -2.07
C GLY A 42 6.44 5.20 -0.86
N ASN A 43 5.27 5.78 -0.58
CA ASN A 43 4.42 5.34 0.52
C ASN A 43 3.96 3.87 0.37
N ASN A 44 3.75 3.39 -0.86
CA ASN A 44 3.43 1.98 -1.08
C ASN A 44 4.61 1.05 -0.73
N ILE A 45 5.83 1.43 -1.09
CA ILE A 45 7.06 0.67 -0.77
C ILE A 45 7.33 0.65 0.74
N GLU A 46 7.03 1.72 1.46
CA GLU A 46 7.29 1.82 2.90
C GLU A 46 6.44 0.83 3.72
N TYR A 47 5.20 0.59 3.33
CA TYR A 47 4.26 -0.23 4.13
C TYR A 47 4.10 -1.66 3.63
N VAL A 48 3.91 -1.85 2.33
CA VAL A 48 3.43 -3.12 1.77
C VAL A 48 4.40 -4.28 2.00
N PRO A 49 5.72 -4.16 1.76
CA PRO A 49 6.61 -5.32 1.89
C PRO A 49 6.64 -5.89 3.30
N MET A 50 6.69 -5.03 4.33
CA MET A 50 6.73 -5.47 5.72
C MET A 50 5.41 -6.13 6.14
N ILE A 51 4.27 -5.56 5.72
CA ILE A 51 2.95 -6.12 6.04
C ILE A 51 2.78 -7.48 5.36
N LEU A 52 3.13 -7.61 4.07
CA LEU A 52 3.05 -8.88 3.35
C LEU A 52 3.97 -9.96 3.95
N LEU A 53 5.17 -9.57 4.37
CA LEU A 53 6.05 -10.48 5.11
C LEU A 53 5.39 -10.95 6.41
N GLY A 54 4.83 -10.03 7.18
CA GLY A 54 4.10 -10.37 8.41
C GLY A 54 2.93 -11.32 8.15
N VAL A 55 2.10 -11.04 7.15
CA VAL A 55 0.98 -11.92 6.77
C VAL A 55 1.46 -13.30 6.29
N ALA A 56 2.59 -13.36 5.57
CA ALA A 56 3.20 -14.63 5.17
C ALA A 56 3.64 -15.44 6.40
N LEU A 57 4.25 -14.80 7.41
CA LEU A 57 4.63 -15.45 8.67
C LEU A 57 3.40 -15.98 9.44
N LEU A 58 2.26 -15.26 9.43
CA LEU A 58 1.02 -15.76 10.02
C LEU A 58 0.56 -17.08 9.38
N THR A 59 0.80 -17.27 8.09
CA THR A 59 0.49 -18.54 7.40
C THR A 59 1.31 -19.69 7.97
N PHE A 60 2.59 -19.48 8.25
CA PHE A 60 3.45 -20.50 8.87
C PHE A 60 3.07 -20.79 10.33
N LEU A 61 2.48 -19.84 11.02
CA LEU A 61 1.92 -20.02 12.38
C LEU A 61 0.52 -20.65 12.40
N GLY A 62 0.02 -21.12 11.26
CA GLY A 62 -1.23 -21.86 11.17
C GLY A 62 -2.50 -21.00 11.18
N VAL A 63 -2.39 -19.69 10.96
CA VAL A 63 -3.56 -18.82 10.82
C VAL A 63 -4.36 -19.24 9.59
N SER A 64 -5.70 -19.33 9.74
CA SER A 64 -6.55 -19.82 8.66
C SER A 64 -6.46 -18.96 7.39
N SER A 65 -6.57 -19.60 6.24
CA SER A 65 -6.49 -18.95 4.93
C SER A 65 -7.52 -17.81 4.76
N VAL A 66 -8.68 -17.93 5.39
CA VAL A 66 -9.72 -16.89 5.36
C VAL A 66 -9.19 -15.56 5.93
N TRP A 67 -8.53 -15.60 7.09
CA TRP A 67 -7.93 -14.41 7.70
C TRP A 67 -6.81 -13.84 6.85
N VAL A 68 -5.92 -14.70 6.34
CA VAL A 68 -4.82 -14.31 5.47
C VAL A 68 -5.34 -13.62 4.21
N HIS A 69 -6.33 -14.19 3.53
CA HIS A 69 -6.93 -13.59 2.34
C HIS A 69 -7.64 -12.28 2.65
N SER A 70 -8.35 -12.19 3.79
CA SER A 70 -9.05 -10.96 4.20
C SER A 70 -8.08 -9.82 4.46
N LEU A 71 -7.00 -10.07 5.20
CA LEU A 71 -5.97 -9.05 5.48
C LEU A 71 -5.33 -8.54 4.18
N CYS A 72 -4.96 -9.44 3.28
CA CYS A 72 -4.37 -9.06 2.00
C CYS A 72 -5.34 -8.30 1.09
N ALA A 73 -6.62 -8.69 1.05
CA ALA A 73 -7.64 -8.00 0.27
C ALA A 73 -7.88 -6.57 0.78
N VAL A 74 -8.02 -6.41 2.10
CA VAL A 74 -8.18 -5.10 2.74
C VAL A 74 -6.93 -4.24 2.47
N LEU A 75 -5.73 -4.81 2.60
CA LEU A 75 -4.49 -4.10 2.31
C LEU A 75 -4.47 -3.59 0.86
N LEU A 76 -4.79 -4.44 -0.12
CA LEU A 76 -4.79 -4.06 -1.53
C LEU A 76 -5.77 -2.92 -1.81
N LEU A 77 -7.00 -3.04 -1.31
CA LEU A 77 -8.01 -1.98 -1.45
C LEU A 77 -7.56 -0.68 -0.78
N ALA A 78 -7.03 -0.76 0.42
CA ALA A 78 -6.50 0.40 1.15
C ALA A 78 -5.37 1.09 0.37
N ARG A 79 -4.47 0.33 -0.24
CA ARG A 79 -3.36 0.87 -1.05
C ARG A 79 -3.85 1.53 -2.34
N CYS A 80 -4.83 0.93 -3.03
CA CYS A 80 -5.46 1.56 -4.20
C CYS A 80 -6.15 2.88 -3.83
N LEU A 81 -6.93 2.91 -2.76
CA LEU A 81 -7.60 4.12 -2.27
C LEU A 81 -6.59 5.21 -1.89
N HIS A 82 -5.52 4.84 -1.18
CA HIS A 82 -4.49 5.78 -0.77
C HIS A 82 -3.73 6.37 -1.97
N ALA A 83 -3.30 5.53 -2.91
CA ALA A 83 -2.61 5.96 -4.11
C ALA A 83 -3.48 6.88 -4.98
N HIS A 84 -4.78 6.56 -5.11
CA HIS A 84 -5.75 7.43 -5.78
C HIS A 84 -5.88 8.78 -5.05
N GLY A 85 -6.04 8.75 -3.72
CA GLY A 85 -6.21 9.95 -2.91
C GLY A 85 -5.01 10.90 -2.95
N ILE A 86 -3.78 10.37 -2.94
CA ILE A 86 -2.57 11.21 -3.05
C ILE A 86 -2.52 11.98 -4.37
N GLN A 87 -3.06 11.41 -5.44
CA GLN A 87 -3.03 12.04 -6.76
C GLN A 87 -4.09 13.14 -6.94
N GLN A 88 -5.04 13.25 -6.02
CA GLN A 88 -6.05 14.32 -6.05
C GLN A 88 -5.43 15.66 -5.62
N GLU A 89 -6.00 16.75 -6.13
CA GLU A 89 -5.55 18.12 -5.79
C GLU A 89 -6.07 18.59 -4.43
N ALA A 90 -7.10 17.92 -3.89
CA ALA A 90 -7.62 18.22 -2.56
C ALA A 90 -6.56 17.98 -1.48
N PRO A 91 -6.47 18.84 -0.46
CA PRO A 91 -5.41 18.74 0.56
C PRO A 91 -5.49 17.46 1.37
N LEU A 92 -6.68 16.94 1.65
CA LEU A 92 -6.87 15.68 2.39
C LEU A 92 -8.12 14.93 1.88
N PRO A 93 -8.06 14.28 0.72
CA PRO A 93 -9.21 13.56 0.20
C PRO A 93 -9.56 12.34 1.06
N ALA A 94 -10.86 12.06 1.20
CA ALA A 94 -11.36 10.96 2.02
C ALA A 94 -10.77 9.60 1.64
N SER A 95 -10.51 9.36 0.36
CA SER A 95 -9.86 8.13 -0.13
C SER A 95 -8.43 7.96 0.42
N ARG A 96 -7.68 9.06 0.57
CA ARG A 96 -6.34 9.04 1.17
C ARG A 96 -6.41 8.67 2.65
N VAL A 97 -7.36 9.26 3.39
CA VAL A 97 -7.57 8.96 4.81
C VAL A 97 -8.00 7.52 5.00
N ALA A 98 -9.02 7.06 4.26
CA ALA A 98 -9.50 5.68 4.33
C ALA A 98 -8.42 4.66 3.98
N GLY A 99 -7.61 4.95 2.96
CA GLY A 99 -6.48 4.12 2.58
C GLY A 99 -5.40 4.00 3.66
N ASN A 100 -5.09 5.11 4.34
CA ASN A 100 -4.16 5.09 5.48
C ASN A 100 -4.72 4.28 6.65
N LEU A 101 -5.95 4.55 7.06
CA LEU A 101 -6.58 3.84 8.18
C LEU A 101 -6.67 2.34 7.89
N GLY A 102 -7.06 1.94 6.67
CA GLY A 102 -7.09 0.54 6.27
C GLY A 102 -5.69 -0.11 6.34
N THR A 103 -4.67 0.57 5.84
CA THR A 103 -3.28 0.08 5.89
C THR A 103 -2.80 -0.10 7.34
N TRP A 104 -3.01 0.90 8.19
CA TRP A 104 -2.59 0.86 9.59
C TRP A 104 -3.36 -0.19 10.40
N SER A 105 -4.65 -0.39 10.10
CA SER A 105 -5.44 -1.45 10.73
C SER A 105 -4.90 -2.84 10.40
N VAL A 106 -4.61 -3.11 9.13
CA VAL A 106 -4.00 -4.40 8.71
C VAL A 106 -2.63 -4.57 9.36
N MET A 107 -1.80 -3.54 9.39
CA MET A 107 -0.48 -3.58 10.01
C MET A 107 -0.58 -3.89 11.51
N LEU A 108 -1.47 -3.21 12.23
CA LEU A 108 -1.68 -3.41 13.66
C LEU A 108 -2.19 -4.82 13.97
N ILE A 109 -3.20 -5.30 13.25
CA ILE A 109 -3.75 -6.64 13.43
C ILE A 109 -2.67 -7.70 13.17
N THR A 110 -1.92 -7.56 12.08
CA THR A 110 -0.83 -8.47 11.73
C THR A 110 0.25 -8.48 12.81
N ALA A 111 0.67 -7.31 13.29
CA ALA A 111 1.70 -7.19 14.31
C ALA A 111 1.27 -7.82 15.65
N LEU A 112 0.05 -7.51 16.12
CA LEU A 112 -0.48 -8.07 17.36
C LEU A 112 -0.64 -9.58 17.29
N ALA A 113 -1.14 -10.10 16.15
CA ALA A 113 -1.28 -11.53 15.93
C ALA A 113 0.09 -12.23 15.95
N LEU A 114 1.10 -11.68 15.29
CA LEU A 114 2.46 -12.23 15.30
C LEU A 114 3.06 -12.26 16.71
N VAL A 115 2.96 -11.15 17.45
CA VAL A 115 3.47 -11.07 18.83
C VAL A 115 2.76 -12.09 19.70
N TYR A 116 1.44 -12.15 19.67
CA TYR A 116 0.66 -13.09 20.47
C TYR A 116 1.00 -14.55 20.14
N LEU A 117 0.91 -14.94 18.86
CA LEU A 117 1.14 -16.32 18.45
C LEU A 117 2.58 -16.78 18.71
N SER A 118 3.57 -15.89 18.57
CA SER A 118 4.96 -16.20 18.88
C SER A 118 5.23 -16.32 20.38
N ALA A 119 4.44 -15.63 21.23
CA ALA A 119 4.59 -15.70 22.68
C ALA A 119 3.94 -16.94 23.31
N VAL A 120 2.96 -17.54 22.62
CA VAL A 120 2.22 -18.73 23.11
C VAL A 120 2.59 -20.03 22.40
N ALA A 121 3.44 -19.94 21.38
CA ALA A 121 4.00 -21.10 20.68
C ALA A 121 5.15 -21.70 21.49
#